data_7371ed86d959e401158c938831fddf0a
#
_entry.id   7371ed86d959e401158c938831fddf0a
#
_cell.length_a   1.000
_cell.length_b   1.000
_cell.length_c   1.000
_cell.angle_alpha   90.00
_cell.angle_beta   90.00
_cell.angle_gamma   90.00
#
_symmetry.space_group_name_H-M   'P 1'
#
loop_
_entity.id
_entity.type
_entity.pdbx_description
1 polymer ?
#
loop_
_entity_poly.entity_id
_entity_poly.type
_entity_poly.pdbx_seq_one_letter_code
_entity_poly.pdbx_strand_id
1 'polypeptide(L)'
;MLALASSAPAASGYGVDYEAEALVGTGSGSFAPYYIASNRHGIITQADNALLRASAWRGMESGKKFDYGFGAEFLTGYTSSTDYARYNAETGAFESIGRRPAAVWLQQLYAEVKYRSLFLYAGMKQEESALLNFALSSGDIVESGNARPIPQVRAGFVDFQNIPFTNGWVQIQGEISYGKFADNDWMRDHYNYYNWHINLGGLYTYKRCYFRTNPSKPLSVTVGMQMSGLFGGESSYYNKGKFDHKNKGSQSVGTFLKMLLPVRGSGSDYYEGNTLGSWDVMATYKLRGGTVLKAYLQKPWEDGSGIGWQNGFDGVWGLEYQSSDKSAIVNGAVVEYIDFTNQSGPLHWYPGDAPGTNLPSHATGGDMYYNNYQSNSYMNYGMSIGTPFLRSPLYNTDGYMAYVDNRVRGFHAGISGCVGCIDYRLLGSYRKGYGDGRIPTFSTREDTSMMLEAAWAVPRVEGLKLKAQVAFDAGSMYGDNFGAMISVVYSGQFKFKR
;
A
#
# COMPACT_ATOMS: atom_id res chain seq x y z
N MET A 1 16.37 -15.84 2.61
CA MET A 1 14.99 -15.38 2.57
C MET A 1 14.87 -14.14 3.45
N LEU A 2 15.09 -12.95 2.87
CA LEU A 2 14.75 -11.68 3.51
C LEU A 2 13.25 -11.45 3.31
N ALA A 3 12.42 -12.19 4.03
CA ALA A 3 11.05 -11.80 4.21
C ALA A 3 11.04 -10.76 5.33
N LEU A 4 11.02 -9.49 4.98
CA LEU A 4 10.70 -8.38 5.90
C LEU A 4 9.20 -8.29 6.15
N ALA A 5 8.43 -8.96 5.36
CA ALA A 5 7.07 -9.30 5.64
C ALA A 5 7.04 -10.77 6.01
N SER A 6 6.34 -11.10 7.02
CA SER A 6 5.95 -12.45 7.32
C SER A 6 5.00 -12.97 6.22
N SER A 7 5.53 -13.27 5.01
CA SER A 7 4.93 -14.39 4.31
C SER A 7 5.20 -15.57 5.23
N ALA A 8 4.25 -15.85 6.11
CA ALA A 8 4.34 -16.96 7.04
C ALA A 8 4.81 -18.18 6.24
N PRO A 9 5.95 -18.81 6.57
CA PRO A 9 6.26 -20.09 5.98
C PRO A 9 5.05 -20.96 6.22
N ALA A 10 4.56 -21.63 5.18
CA ALA A 10 3.40 -22.50 5.32
C ALA A 10 3.67 -23.46 6.47
N ALA A 11 2.94 -23.27 7.57
CA ALA A 11 3.11 -24.08 8.77
C ALA A 11 2.85 -25.53 8.40
N SER A 12 3.86 -26.36 8.43
CA SER A 12 3.69 -27.79 8.29
C SER A 12 3.27 -28.36 9.64
N GLY A 13 1.99 -28.63 9.82
CA GLY A 13 1.50 -29.33 11.01
C GLY A 13 0.70 -28.47 12.01
N TYR A 14 0.32 -29.05 13.14
CA TYR A 14 -0.46 -28.45 14.22
C TYR A 14 0.35 -27.46 15.08
N GLY A 15 1.04 -26.52 14.46
CA GLY A 15 1.87 -25.53 15.15
C GLY A 15 1.30 -24.11 15.03
N VAL A 16 1.66 -23.27 15.99
CA VAL A 16 1.48 -21.82 15.97
C VAL A 16 2.86 -21.20 15.86
N ASP A 17 3.09 -20.44 14.81
CA ASP A 17 4.31 -19.67 14.64
C ASP A 17 4.23 -18.40 15.49
N TYR A 18 5.36 -17.94 16.00
CA TYR A 18 5.44 -16.69 16.75
C TYR A 18 6.70 -15.90 16.37
N GLU A 19 6.61 -14.58 16.51
CA GLU A 19 7.73 -13.67 16.37
C GLU A 19 7.64 -12.58 17.43
N ALA A 20 8.76 -12.27 18.05
CA ALA A 20 8.94 -11.13 18.92
C ALA A 20 10.07 -10.25 18.36
N GLU A 21 9.86 -8.95 18.31
CA GLU A 21 10.86 -7.98 17.82
C GLU A 21 10.97 -6.83 18.83
N ALA A 22 12.20 -6.50 19.19
CA ALA A 22 12.53 -5.26 19.88
C ALA A 22 13.31 -4.39 18.90
N LEU A 23 12.83 -3.17 18.67
CA LEU A 23 13.48 -2.24 17.76
C LEU A 23 13.69 -0.87 18.41
N VAL A 24 14.80 -0.25 18.06
CA VAL A 24 15.10 1.15 18.38
C VAL A 24 15.58 1.84 17.11
N GLY A 25 14.99 2.98 16.83
CA GLY A 25 15.33 3.82 15.67
C GLY A 25 15.40 5.27 16.06
N THR A 26 16.21 6.03 15.34
CA THR A 26 16.31 7.49 15.47
C THR A 26 16.47 8.13 14.10
N GLY A 27 16.03 9.38 13.98
CA GLY A 27 16.14 10.18 12.77
C GLY A 27 16.36 11.66 13.08
N SER A 28 16.95 12.38 12.14
CA SER A 28 17.23 13.83 12.29
C SER A 28 16.02 14.72 11.97
N GLY A 29 14.98 14.17 11.31
CA GLY A 29 13.75 14.88 10.96
C GLY A 29 12.63 14.71 12.00
N SER A 30 11.42 15.13 11.65
CA SER A 30 10.22 14.87 12.45
C SER A 30 9.68 13.46 12.23
N PHE A 31 9.96 12.87 11.08
CA PHE A 31 9.53 11.54 10.66
C PHE A 31 10.73 10.65 10.39
N ALA A 32 10.51 9.34 10.40
CA ALA A 32 11.51 8.39 9.94
C ALA A 32 11.85 8.65 8.46
N PRO A 33 13.09 8.41 8.01
CA PRO A 33 13.43 8.46 6.60
C PRO A 33 12.52 7.56 5.76
N TYR A 34 12.29 7.98 4.52
CA TYR A 34 11.34 7.38 3.60
C TYR A 34 11.37 5.85 3.58
N TYR A 35 12.53 5.23 3.38
CA TYR A 35 12.62 3.76 3.31
C TYR A 35 12.57 3.04 4.66
N ILE A 36 12.80 3.74 5.78
CA ILE A 36 12.53 3.18 7.11
C ILE A 36 11.03 3.13 7.37
N ALA A 37 10.24 4.07 6.85
CA ALA A 37 8.79 4.12 7.03
C ALA A 37 8.02 3.31 5.97
N SER A 38 8.50 3.27 4.72
CA SER A 38 7.75 2.76 3.55
C SER A 38 7.62 1.24 3.54
N ASN A 39 6.45 0.76 3.06
CA ASN A 39 6.12 -0.67 2.92
C ASN A 39 6.37 -1.47 4.22
N ARG A 40 5.92 -0.91 5.36
CA ARG A 40 6.02 -1.51 6.69
C ARG A 40 4.70 -1.49 7.45
N HIS A 41 3.60 -1.53 6.72
CA HIS A 41 2.26 -1.59 7.30
C HIS A 41 1.98 -0.47 8.32
N GLY A 42 2.57 0.73 8.11
CA GLY A 42 2.40 1.90 8.98
C GLY A 42 2.91 1.73 10.41
N ILE A 43 3.86 0.81 10.65
CA ILE A 43 4.40 0.54 11.99
C ILE A 43 5.36 1.66 12.43
N ILE A 44 6.24 2.10 11.52
CA ILE A 44 7.25 3.13 11.81
C ILE A 44 6.92 4.37 11.00
N THR A 45 6.67 5.48 11.68
CA THR A 45 6.35 6.75 11.06
C THR A 45 7.15 7.91 11.63
N GLN A 46 7.41 7.92 12.94
CA GLN A 46 8.12 8.98 13.65
C GLN A 46 9.63 8.80 13.57
N ALA A 47 10.38 9.89 13.79
CA ALA A 47 11.84 9.86 13.76
C ALA A 47 12.43 8.95 14.84
N ASP A 48 11.99 9.11 16.09
CA ASP A 48 12.47 8.27 17.20
C ASP A 48 11.44 7.22 17.56
N ASN A 49 11.90 5.98 17.68
CA ASN A 49 11.07 4.81 17.98
C ASN A 49 11.80 3.86 18.91
N ALA A 50 11.10 3.37 19.92
CA ALA A 50 11.53 2.26 20.76
C ALA A 50 10.33 1.35 20.97
N LEU A 51 10.20 0.31 20.13
CA LEU A 51 9.00 -0.52 20.06
C LEU A 51 9.30 -1.98 20.37
N LEU A 52 8.35 -2.62 21.02
CA LEU A 52 8.23 -4.07 21.14
C LEU A 52 7.06 -4.54 20.32
N ARG A 53 7.29 -5.53 19.48
CA ARG A 53 6.28 -6.18 18.63
C ARG A 53 6.20 -7.66 19.00
N ALA A 54 5.01 -8.19 19.14
CA ALA A 54 4.76 -9.60 19.37
C ALA A 54 3.64 -10.08 18.45
N SER A 55 3.90 -11.15 17.74
CA SER A 55 2.94 -11.77 16.82
C SER A 55 2.86 -13.28 17.02
N ALA A 56 1.69 -13.84 16.81
CA ALA A 56 1.47 -15.27 16.76
C ALA A 56 0.43 -15.59 15.67
N TRP A 57 0.69 -16.60 14.86
CA TRP A 57 -0.19 -16.96 13.77
C TRP A 57 -0.14 -18.45 13.43
N ARG A 58 -1.19 -18.91 12.81
CA ARG A 58 -1.27 -20.20 12.12
C ARG A 58 -1.73 -19.96 10.69
N GLY A 59 -0.87 -20.28 9.73
CA GLY A 59 -1.23 -20.23 8.31
C GLY A 59 -2.03 -21.46 7.87
N MET A 60 -2.83 -21.30 6.80
CA MET A 60 -3.56 -22.39 6.17
C MET A 60 -2.62 -23.24 5.30
N GLU A 61 -2.73 -24.57 5.38
CA GLU A 61 -1.95 -25.50 4.56
C GLU A 61 -2.58 -25.66 3.17
N SER A 62 -1.80 -25.45 2.11
CA SER A 62 -2.30 -25.54 0.73
C SER A 62 -2.81 -26.92 0.35
N GLY A 63 -2.19 -28.00 0.83
CA GLY A 63 -2.55 -29.38 0.51
C GLY A 63 -3.83 -29.91 1.14
N LYS A 64 -4.38 -29.25 2.16
CA LYS A 64 -5.63 -29.68 2.82
C LYS A 64 -6.84 -29.19 2.06
N LYS A 65 -7.89 -30.05 1.98
CA LYS A 65 -9.18 -29.66 1.40
C LYS A 65 -9.92 -28.62 2.23
N PHE A 66 -9.91 -28.78 3.56
CA PHE A 66 -10.39 -27.82 4.54
C PHE A 66 -9.25 -27.51 5.50
N ASP A 67 -9.04 -26.22 5.75
CA ASP A 67 -8.12 -25.78 6.78
C ASP A 67 -8.54 -24.39 7.30
N TYR A 68 -7.95 -23.98 8.43
CA TYR A 68 -8.19 -22.68 9.02
C TYR A 68 -6.86 -22.03 9.45
N GLY A 69 -6.87 -20.73 9.54
CA GLY A 69 -5.76 -19.94 10.03
C GLY A 69 -6.25 -18.82 10.95
N PHE A 70 -5.34 -18.23 11.67
CA PHE A 70 -5.58 -17.05 12.50
C PHE A 70 -4.27 -16.34 12.77
N GLY A 71 -4.36 -15.07 13.17
CA GLY A 71 -3.18 -14.33 13.60
C GLY A 71 -3.56 -13.15 14.46
N ALA A 72 -2.63 -12.79 15.35
CA ALA A 72 -2.68 -11.59 16.15
C ALA A 72 -1.28 -10.97 16.25
N GLU A 73 -1.21 -9.64 16.23
CA GLU A 73 0.02 -8.87 16.37
C GLU A 73 -0.24 -7.60 17.18
N PHE A 74 0.55 -7.40 18.20
CA PHE A 74 0.52 -6.25 19.09
C PHE A 74 1.84 -5.50 19.06
N LEU A 75 1.74 -4.18 19.15
CA LEU A 75 2.90 -3.32 19.35
C LEU A 75 2.71 -2.45 20.59
N THR A 76 3.82 -2.22 21.27
CA THR A 76 3.87 -1.26 22.38
C THR A 76 5.23 -0.57 22.42
N GLY A 77 5.27 0.65 22.92
CA GLY A 77 6.51 1.37 23.12
C GLY A 77 6.37 2.88 23.00
N TYR A 78 7.50 3.50 22.72
CA TYR A 78 7.65 4.94 22.59
C TYR A 78 7.86 5.34 21.12
N THR A 79 7.26 6.45 20.76
CA THR A 79 7.56 7.16 19.51
C THR A 79 7.66 8.66 19.81
N SER A 80 8.51 9.39 19.06
CA SER A 80 8.56 10.85 19.14
C SER A 80 7.24 11.48 18.68
N SER A 81 7.03 12.73 19.04
CA SER A 81 5.89 13.54 18.64
C SER A 81 6.26 14.44 17.47
N THR A 82 5.31 14.64 16.56
CA THR A 82 5.40 15.64 15.49
C THR A 82 4.31 16.67 15.67
N ASP A 83 4.65 17.93 15.47
CA ASP A 83 3.73 19.05 15.58
C ASP A 83 2.92 19.24 14.30
N TYR A 84 1.59 19.35 14.45
CA TYR A 84 0.65 19.61 13.37
C TYR A 84 -0.09 20.93 13.61
N ALA A 85 -0.31 21.67 12.53
CA ALA A 85 -1.12 22.88 12.60
C ALA A 85 -2.61 22.54 12.76
N ARG A 86 -3.28 23.23 13.67
CA ARG A 86 -4.72 23.16 13.88
C ARG A 86 -5.29 24.55 13.97
N TYR A 87 -6.33 24.82 13.23
CA TYR A 87 -6.98 26.15 13.27
C TYR A 87 -7.86 26.28 14.50
N ASN A 88 -7.64 27.33 15.28
CA ASN A 88 -8.49 27.73 16.40
C ASN A 88 -9.45 28.84 15.93
N ALA A 89 -10.75 28.52 15.87
CA ALA A 89 -11.77 29.45 15.41
C ALA A 89 -12.01 30.61 16.37
N GLU A 90 -11.67 30.49 17.66
CA GLU A 90 -11.82 31.53 18.66
C GLU A 90 -10.73 32.60 18.53
N THR A 91 -9.48 32.17 18.32
CA THR A 91 -8.34 33.08 18.16
C THR A 91 -8.13 33.52 16.71
N GLY A 92 -8.71 32.81 15.75
CA GLY A 92 -8.53 33.07 14.32
C GLY A 92 -7.12 32.73 13.81
N ALA A 93 -6.37 31.89 14.51
CA ALA A 93 -4.98 31.55 14.23
C ALA A 93 -4.76 30.02 14.18
N PHE A 94 -3.66 29.61 13.54
CA PHE A 94 -3.16 28.24 13.61
C PHE A 94 -2.33 28.05 14.88
N GLU A 95 -2.63 26.98 15.60
CA GLU A 95 -1.88 26.51 16.77
C GLU A 95 -1.11 25.24 16.40
N SER A 96 0.03 25.05 17.04
CA SER A 96 0.84 23.82 16.89
C SER A 96 0.43 22.82 17.96
N ILE A 97 0.07 21.60 17.54
CA ILE A 97 -0.36 20.53 18.44
C ILE A 97 0.48 19.28 18.17
N GLY A 98 1.23 18.84 19.19
CA GLY A 98 2.02 17.63 19.13
C GLY A 98 1.16 16.36 18.98
N ARG A 99 1.49 15.51 18.01
CA ARG A 99 0.83 14.24 17.74
C ARG A 99 1.83 13.10 17.68
N ARG A 100 1.47 11.97 18.21
CA ARG A 100 2.25 10.74 18.15
C ARG A 100 1.32 9.52 18.05
N PRO A 101 1.80 8.41 17.47
CA PRO A 101 1.08 7.14 17.53
C PRO A 101 0.76 6.72 18.96
N ALA A 102 -0.30 5.94 19.14
CA ALA A 102 -0.65 5.37 20.43
C ALA A 102 0.52 4.52 20.98
N ALA A 103 0.74 4.54 22.30
CA ALA A 103 1.79 3.74 22.93
C ALA A 103 1.53 2.22 22.87
N VAL A 104 0.29 1.81 22.64
CA VAL A 104 -0.12 0.41 22.45
C VAL A 104 -1.13 0.37 21.32
N TRP A 105 -0.95 -0.55 20.36
CA TRP A 105 -1.95 -0.78 19.32
C TRP A 105 -1.98 -2.22 18.85
N LEU A 106 -3.16 -2.64 18.41
CA LEU A 106 -3.40 -3.89 17.70
C LEU A 106 -3.08 -3.67 16.22
N GLN A 107 -2.11 -4.40 15.69
CA GLN A 107 -1.67 -4.30 14.31
C GLN A 107 -2.39 -5.32 13.41
N GLN A 108 -2.57 -6.53 13.90
CA GLN A 108 -3.31 -7.57 13.23
C GLN A 108 -4.20 -8.33 14.21
N LEU A 109 -5.37 -8.70 13.78
CA LEU A 109 -6.25 -9.68 14.41
C LEU A 109 -7.19 -10.23 13.35
N TYR A 110 -7.03 -11.48 12.97
CA TYR A 110 -7.84 -12.11 11.95
C TYR A 110 -8.05 -13.60 12.18
N ALA A 111 -9.12 -14.11 11.59
CA ALA A 111 -9.37 -15.53 11.43
C ALA A 111 -9.69 -15.82 9.97
N GLU A 112 -9.23 -16.97 9.46
CA GLU A 112 -9.39 -17.37 8.08
C GLU A 112 -9.71 -18.84 7.95
N VAL A 113 -10.46 -19.19 6.92
CA VAL A 113 -10.80 -20.55 6.56
C VAL A 113 -10.65 -20.76 5.08
N LYS A 114 -10.33 -21.98 4.68
CA LYS A 114 -10.39 -22.36 3.27
C LYS A 114 -11.15 -23.67 3.09
N TYR A 115 -11.81 -23.78 1.95
CA TYR A 115 -12.37 -25.00 1.46
C TYR A 115 -11.99 -25.21 0.00
N ARG A 116 -11.20 -26.24 -0.27
CA ARG A 116 -10.56 -26.45 -1.58
C ARG A 116 -9.73 -25.23 -2.00
N SER A 117 -10.10 -24.59 -3.10
CA SER A 117 -9.41 -23.42 -3.66
C SER A 117 -9.96 -22.07 -3.17
N LEU A 118 -11.05 -22.08 -2.41
CA LEU A 118 -11.67 -20.84 -1.91
C LEU A 118 -11.23 -20.55 -0.48
N PHE A 119 -11.00 -19.28 -0.19
CA PHE A 119 -10.78 -18.79 1.16
C PHE A 119 -11.76 -17.68 1.55
N LEU A 120 -11.93 -17.53 2.84
CA LEU A 120 -12.61 -16.42 3.48
C LEU A 120 -11.81 -16.03 4.71
N TYR A 121 -11.51 -14.75 4.90
CA TYR A 121 -11.05 -14.25 6.19
C TYR A 121 -11.85 -13.04 6.66
N ALA A 122 -11.82 -12.81 7.97
CA ALA A 122 -12.36 -11.62 8.62
C ALA A 122 -11.38 -11.09 9.65
N GLY A 123 -11.21 -9.77 9.68
CA GLY A 123 -10.34 -9.06 10.61
C GLY A 123 -9.35 -8.12 9.93
N MET A 124 -8.34 -7.72 10.69
CA MET A 124 -7.19 -6.92 10.23
C MET A 124 -6.03 -7.86 9.92
N LYS A 125 -5.69 -8.00 8.66
CA LYS A 125 -4.54 -8.80 8.19
C LYS A 125 -3.66 -7.93 7.31
N GLN A 126 -2.35 -8.01 7.50
CA GLN A 126 -1.39 -7.35 6.63
C GLN A 126 -1.44 -7.98 5.25
N GLU A 127 -1.61 -7.14 4.23
CA GLU A 127 -1.65 -7.54 2.83
C GLU A 127 -0.46 -6.93 2.09
N GLU A 128 0.00 -7.62 1.08
CA GLU A 128 1.09 -7.19 0.20
C GLU A 128 0.62 -7.23 -1.25
N SER A 129 1.41 -6.63 -2.14
CA SER A 129 1.13 -6.73 -3.57
C SER A 129 1.02 -8.20 -4.02
N ALA A 130 0.05 -8.45 -4.86
CA ALA A 130 -0.13 -9.78 -5.46
C ALA A 130 0.95 -10.14 -6.48
N LEU A 131 1.54 -9.16 -7.12
CA LEU A 131 2.43 -9.35 -8.27
C LEU A 131 3.85 -8.83 -8.02
N LEU A 132 4.01 -7.72 -7.31
CA LEU A 132 5.29 -7.05 -7.13
C LEU A 132 6.09 -7.65 -5.97
N ASN A 133 7.38 -7.50 -6.04
CA ASN A 133 8.29 -7.89 -4.97
C ASN A 133 8.20 -6.88 -3.82
N PHE A 134 7.52 -7.24 -2.74
CA PHE A 134 7.31 -6.37 -1.59
C PHE A 134 8.60 -5.82 -0.98
N ALA A 135 9.68 -6.61 -0.99
CA ALA A 135 10.94 -6.20 -0.39
C ALA A 135 11.75 -5.23 -1.25
N LEU A 136 11.61 -5.28 -2.58
CA LEU A 136 12.50 -4.58 -3.50
C LEU A 136 11.81 -3.57 -4.41
N SER A 137 10.47 -3.60 -4.57
CA SER A 137 9.73 -2.65 -5.41
C SER A 137 9.38 -1.37 -4.67
N SER A 138 9.00 -0.35 -5.42
CA SER A 138 8.48 0.92 -4.88
C SER A 138 7.10 0.80 -4.23
N GLY A 139 6.44 -0.36 -4.35
CA GLY A 139 5.10 -0.63 -3.85
C GLY A 139 4.03 -0.60 -4.95
N ASP A 140 2.98 -1.38 -4.72
CA ASP A 140 1.83 -1.53 -5.60
C ASP A 140 0.95 -0.27 -5.62
N ILE A 141 0.37 0.05 -6.77
CA ILE A 141 -0.47 1.24 -6.93
C ILE A 141 -1.74 1.15 -6.06
N VAL A 142 -2.32 -0.04 -5.91
CA VAL A 142 -3.63 -0.17 -5.24
C VAL A 142 -3.49 -0.70 -3.81
N GLU A 143 -2.72 -1.74 -3.56
CA GLU A 143 -2.52 -2.30 -2.22
C GLU A 143 -1.05 -2.70 -2.05
N SER A 144 -0.27 -1.85 -1.38
CA SER A 144 1.18 -2.01 -1.27
C SER A 144 1.66 -2.62 0.05
N GLY A 145 0.84 -2.65 1.09
CA GLY A 145 1.28 -2.95 2.45
C GLY A 145 2.03 -1.79 3.12
N ASN A 146 1.83 -0.56 2.66
CA ASN A 146 2.46 0.61 3.26
C ASN A 146 1.66 1.15 4.47
N ALA A 147 0.33 1.18 4.40
CA ALA A 147 -0.54 1.62 5.49
C ALA A 147 -0.85 0.49 6.50
N ARG A 148 -1.36 0.85 7.68
CA ARG A 148 -1.92 -0.12 8.63
C ARG A 148 -3.05 -0.92 7.98
N PRO A 149 -3.23 -2.21 8.34
CA PRO A 149 -4.31 -3.03 7.81
C PRO A 149 -5.68 -2.45 8.11
N ILE A 150 -6.58 -2.53 7.15
CA ILE A 150 -7.98 -2.13 7.29
C ILE A 150 -8.78 -3.35 7.76
N PRO A 151 -9.62 -3.25 8.82
CA PRO A 151 -10.56 -4.30 9.19
C PRO A 151 -11.49 -4.63 8.03
N GLN A 152 -11.51 -5.90 7.58
CA GLN A 152 -12.27 -6.29 6.40
C GLN A 152 -12.69 -7.76 6.44
N VAL A 153 -13.66 -8.11 5.60
CA VAL A 153 -13.96 -9.47 5.19
C VAL A 153 -13.49 -9.62 3.75
N ARG A 154 -12.65 -10.63 3.47
CA ARG A 154 -12.09 -10.89 2.13
C ARG A 154 -12.30 -12.35 1.76
N ALA A 155 -12.72 -12.59 0.52
CA ALA A 155 -12.95 -13.91 -0.03
C ALA A 155 -12.40 -14.01 -1.45
N GLY A 156 -11.92 -15.18 -1.84
CA GLY A 156 -11.35 -15.38 -3.16
C GLY A 156 -10.74 -16.76 -3.36
N PHE A 157 -9.89 -16.86 -4.37
CA PHE A 157 -9.10 -18.06 -4.61
C PHE A 157 -7.78 -18.00 -3.85
N VAL A 158 -7.45 -19.08 -3.15
CA VAL A 158 -6.16 -19.22 -2.42
C VAL A 158 -4.97 -19.05 -3.36
N ASP A 159 -5.08 -19.55 -4.59
CA ASP A 159 -4.07 -19.47 -5.63
C ASP A 159 -4.74 -19.50 -7.00
N PHE A 160 -3.97 -19.36 -8.06
CA PHE A 160 -4.43 -19.48 -9.44
C PHE A 160 -5.07 -20.85 -9.71
N GLN A 161 -6.27 -20.83 -10.27
CA GLN A 161 -7.07 -22.01 -10.61
C GLN A 161 -7.07 -22.23 -12.13
N ASN A 162 -6.92 -23.47 -12.57
CA ASN A 162 -7.06 -23.80 -13.99
C ASN A 162 -8.47 -23.51 -14.47
N ILE A 163 -8.60 -22.78 -15.58
CA ILE A 163 -9.88 -22.58 -16.24
C ILE A 163 -10.25 -23.88 -16.95
N PRO A 164 -11.48 -24.43 -16.73
CA PRO A 164 -11.95 -25.61 -17.43
C PRO A 164 -11.79 -25.48 -18.96
N PHE A 165 -11.54 -26.57 -19.64
CA PHE A 165 -11.37 -26.68 -21.11
C PHE A 165 -10.14 -26.02 -21.71
N THR A 166 -9.25 -25.40 -20.91
CA THR A 166 -8.00 -24.80 -21.38
C THR A 166 -6.80 -25.75 -21.27
N ASN A 167 -6.98 -26.97 -20.79
CA ASN A 167 -5.90 -27.93 -20.52
C ASN A 167 -4.76 -27.35 -19.66
N GLY A 168 -5.10 -26.45 -18.71
CA GLY A 168 -4.14 -25.78 -17.84
C GLY A 168 -3.31 -24.67 -18.51
N TRP A 169 -3.66 -24.28 -19.74
CA TRP A 169 -2.99 -23.18 -20.42
C TRP A 169 -3.36 -21.81 -19.86
N VAL A 170 -4.56 -21.65 -19.33
CA VAL A 170 -5.02 -20.42 -18.72
C VAL A 170 -5.48 -20.69 -17.31
N GLN A 171 -5.01 -19.88 -16.39
CA GLN A 171 -5.40 -19.90 -14.99
C GLN A 171 -6.04 -18.57 -14.61
N ILE A 172 -6.91 -18.59 -13.61
CA ILE A 172 -7.57 -17.41 -13.04
C ILE A 172 -7.33 -17.35 -11.54
N GLN A 173 -7.09 -16.15 -11.03
CA GLN A 173 -7.16 -15.82 -9.61
C GLN A 173 -8.02 -14.57 -9.44
N GLY A 174 -8.81 -14.54 -8.38
CA GLY A 174 -9.58 -13.35 -8.04
C GLY A 174 -9.98 -13.36 -6.58
N GLU A 175 -10.22 -12.17 -6.07
CA GLU A 175 -10.71 -11.95 -4.71
C GLU A 175 -11.49 -10.65 -4.60
N ILE A 176 -12.26 -10.54 -3.54
CA ILE A 176 -13.04 -9.35 -3.19
C ILE A 176 -13.03 -9.15 -1.69
N SER A 177 -12.99 -7.90 -1.27
CA SER A 177 -13.15 -7.53 0.14
C SER A 177 -14.05 -6.32 0.35
N TYR A 178 -14.63 -6.28 1.53
CA TYR A 178 -15.28 -5.11 2.10
C TYR A 178 -14.75 -4.86 3.49
N GLY A 179 -14.37 -3.61 3.77
CA GLY A 179 -13.81 -3.17 5.02
C GLY A 179 -14.37 -1.85 5.50
N LYS A 180 -13.97 -1.46 6.71
CA LYS A 180 -14.32 -0.20 7.31
C LYS A 180 -13.07 0.43 7.92
N PHE A 181 -12.84 1.72 7.63
CA PHE A 181 -11.74 2.45 8.24
C PHE A 181 -11.88 2.53 9.76
N ALA A 182 -10.76 2.35 10.45
CA ALA A 182 -10.68 2.40 11.92
C ALA A 182 -9.86 3.62 12.42
N ASP A 183 -9.55 4.56 11.54
CA ASP A 183 -8.68 5.71 11.77
C ASP A 183 -9.43 7.02 12.09
N ASN A 184 -10.70 6.95 12.47
CA ASN A 184 -11.52 8.14 12.74
C ASN A 184 -10.90 9.09 13.76
N ASP A 185 -10.31 8.57 14.85
CA ASP A 185 -9.67 9.40 15.87
C ASP A 185 -8.37 10.01 15.35
N TRP A 186 -7.59 9.25 14.57
CA TRP A 186 -6.43 9.78 13.89
C TRP A 186 -6.81 10.95 12.97
N MET A 187 -7.87 10.80 12.18
CA MET A 187 -8.37 11.84 11.28
C MET A 187 -8.79 13.09 12.04
N ARG A 188 -9.56 12.95 13.15
CA ARG A 188 -9.97 14.08 14.00
C ARG A 188 -8.76 14.79 14.61
N ASP A 189 -7.75 14.06 14.98
CA ASP A 189 -6.59 14.59 15.67
C ASP A 189 -5.62 15.32 14.75
N HIS A 190 -5.50 14.92 13.49
CA HIS A 190 -4.51 15.46 12.55
C HIS A 190 -5.08 16.47 11.56
N TYR A 191 -6.40 16.49 11.32
CA TYR A 191 -7.04 17.47 10.43
C TYR A 191 -6.97 18.87 11.03
N ASN A 192 -6.66 19.88 10.18
CA ASN A 192 -6.48 21.26 10.65
C ASN A 192 -7.76 22.05 10.89
N TYR A 193 -8.92 21.58 10.46
CA TYR A 193 -10.24 22.22 10.58
C TYR A 193 -10.34 23.62 9.98
N TYR A 194 -9.48 23.96 9.02
CA TYR A 194 -9.51 25.27 8.38
C TYR A 194 -10.37 25.32 7.13
N ASN A 195 -9.95 24.59 6.11
CA ASN A 195 -10.63 24.47 4.81
C ASN A 195 -10.74 23.02 4.37
N TRP A 196 -11.76 22.73 3.54
CA TRP A 196 -12.01 21.42 2.99
C TRP A 196 -12.84 20.53 3.93
N HIS A 197 -12.67 19.23 3.91
CA HIS A 197 -13.50 18.31 4.69
C HIS A 197 -12.70 17.19 5.36
N ILE A 198 -13.37 16.52 6.30
CA ILE A 198 -12.96 15.26 6.91
C ILE A 198 -14.11 14.27 6.79
N ASN A 199 -13.87 13.07 6.29
CA ASN A 199 -14.84 11.98 6.22
C ASN A 199 -14.59 10.97 7.33
N LEU A 200 -15.59 10.65 8.14
CA LEU A 200 -15.51 9.70 9.24
C LEU A 200 -16.46 8.53 9.01
N GLY A 201 -16.02 7.33 9.41
CA GLY A 201 -16.80 6.10 9.24
C GLY A 201 -16.87 5.61 7.79
N GLY A 202 -15.90 5.99 6.97
CA GLY A 202 -15.77 5.54 5.60
C GLY A 202 -15.65 4.02 5.48
N LEU A 203 -16.07 3.50 4.35
CA LEU A 203 -15.99 2.10 3.95
C LEU A 203 -14.96 1.92 2.85
N TYR A 204 -14.39 0.72 2.81
CA TYR A 204 -13.37 0.30 1.85
C TYR A 204 -13.81 -0.95 1.12
N THR A 205 -13.48 -1.06 -0.15
CA THR A 205 -13.58 -2.30 -0.90
C THR A 205 -12.34 -2.50 -1.75
N TYR A 206 -11.92 -3.74 -1.89
CA TYR A 206 -10.84 -4.14 -2.79
C TYR A 206 -11.26 -5.39 -3.57
N LYS A 207 -10.86 -5.47 -4.82
CA LYS A 207 -11.06 -6.61 -5.69
C LYS A 207 -9.97 -6.68 -6.73
N ARG A 208 -9.65 -7.91 -7.15
CA ARG A 208 -8.75 -8.16 -8.27
C ARG A 208 -9.18 -9.39 -9.05
N CYS A 209 -8.84 -9.41 -10.31
CA CYS A 209 -8.97 -10.57 -11.17
C CYS A 209 -7.79 -10.63 -12.13
N TYR A 210 -7.04 -11.73 -12.06
CA TYR A 210 -5.88 -11.98 -12.91
C TYR A 210 -6.04 -13.27 -13.69
N PHE A 211 -5.62 -13.23 -14.94
CA PHE A 211 -5.45 -14.39 -15.79
C PHE A 211 -3.96 -14.63 -16.01
N ARG A 212 -3.54 -15.87 -15.93
CA ARG A 212 -2.14 -16.26 -16.12
C ARG A 212 -2.03 -17.42 -17.10
N THR A 213 -1.10 -17.32 -18.05
CA THR A 213 -0.75 -18.46 -18.88
C THR A 213 0.02 -19.51 -18.05
N ASN A 214 0.13 -20.72 -18.57
CA ASN A 214 0.73 -21.84 -17.85
C ASN A 214 2.13 -21.52 -17.25
N PRO A 215 2.27 -21.46 -15.91
CA PRO A 215 3.53 -21.07 -15.26
C PRO A 215 4.60 -22.16 -15.30
N SER A 216 4.31 -23.36 -15.80
CA SER A 216 5.33 -24.41 -16.02
C SER A 216 6.15 -24.18 -17.29
N LYS A 217 5.72 -23.30 -18.17
CA LYS A 217 6.47 -22.91 -19.37
C LYS A 217 7.55 -21.90 -19.04
N PRO A 218 8.62 -21.82 -19.85
CA PRO A 218 9.68 -20.82 -19.63
C PRO A 218 9.13 -19.39 -19.59
N LEU A 219 8.22 -19.04 -20.49
CA LEU A 219 7.53 -17.77 -20.50
C LEU A 219 6.09 -17.96 -20.00
N SER A 220 5.70 -17.18 -19.01
CA SER A 220 4.31 -17.01 -18.61
C SER A 220 3.95 -15.53 -18.51
N VAL A 221 2.71 -15.21 -18.87
CA VAL A 221 2.19 -13.85 -18.84
C VAL A 221 0.99 -13.81 -17.91
N THR A 222 0.97 -12.84 -16.99
CA THR A 222 -0.17 -12.54 -16.13
C THR A 222 -0.73 -11.20 -16.57
N VAL A 223 -2.04 -11.12 -16.74
CA VAL A 223 -2.75 -9.88 -17.07
C VAL A 223 -4.03 -9.80 -16.23
N GLY A 224 -4.42 -8.60 -15.86
CA GLY A 224 -5.67 -8.39 -15.14
C GLY A 224 -5.83 -6.99 -14.60
N MET A 225 -6.68 -6.88 -13.63
CA MET A 225 -7.02 -5.62 -12.97
C MET A 225 -7.10 -5.83 -11.48
N GLN A 226 -6.76 -4.79 -10.76
CA GLN A 226 -7.17 -4.59 -9.38
C GLN A 226 -7.88 -3.24 -9.24
N MET A 227 -8.74 -3.14 -8.27
CA MET A 227 -9.53 -1.95 -8.00
C MET A 227 -9.87 -1.88 -6.52
N SER A 228 -9.73 -0.72 -5.95
CA SER A 228 -10.28 -0.39 -4.65
C SER A 228 -11.33 0.71 -4.76
N GLY A 229 -12.07 0.93 -3.70
CA GLY A 229 -13.02 2.03 -3.62
C GLY A 229 -13.24 2.47 -2.18
N LEU A 230 -13.32 3.79 -2.01
CA LEU A 230 -13.72 4.42 -0.77
C LEU A 230 -15.14 4.97 -0.92
N PHE A 231 -16.02 4.68 0.01
CA PHE A 231 -17.42 5.10 -0.07
C PHE A 231 -18.06 5.23 1.32
N GLY A 232 -19.25 5.78 1.37
CA GLY A 232 -19.99 5.94 2.63
C GLY A 232 -19.33 6.97 3.57
N GLY A 233 -19.55 6.80 4.86
CA GLY A 233 -19.10 7.75 5.88
C GLY A 233 -19.90 9.04 5.93
N GLU A 234 -19.46 9.97 6.78
CA GLU A 234 -20.01 11.31 6.91
C GLU A 234 -18.89 12.34 6.75
N SER A 235 -18.99 13.16 5.70
CA SER A 235 -18.05 14.23 5.41
C SER A 235 -18.53 15.53 6.04
N SER A 236 -17.72 16.14 6.90
CA SER A 236 -17.94 17.46 7.50
C SER A 236 -17.05 18.48 6.81
N TYR A 237 -17.64 19.51 6.22
CA TYR A 237 -16.96 20.55 5.45
C TYR A 237 -16.71 21.79 6.29
N TYR A 238 -15.56 22.42 6.07
CA TYR A 238 -15.13 23.64 6.76
C TYR A 238 -14.67 24.69 5.76
N ASN A 239 -14.97 25.96 6.07
CA ASN A 239 -14.52 27.13 5.31
C ASN A 239 -13.99 28.18 6.29
N LYS A 240 -12.69 28.50 6.21
CA LYS A 240 -11.98 29.43 7.11
C LYS A 240 -12.27 29.15 8.59
N GLY A 241 -12.18 27.88 8.97
CA GLY A 241 -12.41 27.41 10.33
C GLY A 241 -13.87 27.33 10.78
N LYS A 242 -14.83 27.72 9.96
CA LYS A 242 -16.24 27.59 10.24
C LYS A 242 -16.79 26.31 9.64
N PHE A 243 -17.55 25.57 10.44
CA PHE A 243 -18.34 24.46 9.92
C PHE A 243 -19.33 24.98 8.88
N ASP A 244 -19.36 24.36 7.71
CA ASP A 244 -20.23 24.73 6.60
C ASP A 244 -21.43 23.77 6.51
N HIS A 245 -21.19 22.54 6.13
CA HIS A 245 -22.24 21.52 5.97
C HIS A 245 -21.69 20.10 6.17
N LYS A 246 -22.61 19.15 6.21
CA LYS A 246 -22.31 17.72 6.23
C LYS A 246 -22.93 17.01 5.03
N ASN A 247 -22.19 16.05 4.48
CA ASN A 247 -22.66 15.11 3.48
C ASN A 247 -22.52 13.68 3.99
N LYS A 248 -23.60 12.90 3.90
CA LYS A 248 -23.57 11.50 4.25
C LYS A 248 -23.49 10.64 3.00
N GLY A 249 -22.40 9.88 2.88
CA GLY A 249 -22.22 8.93 1.79
C GLY A 249 -23.19 7.74 1.89
N SER A 250 -23.64 7.25 0.75
CA SER A 250 -24.54 6.10 0.70
C SER A 250 -23.87 4.81 1.21
N GLN A 251 -24.61 4.06 2.01
CA GLN A 251 -24.23 2.74 2.53
C GLN A 251 -25.34 1.72 2.25
N SER A 252 -26.16 1.94 1.21
CA SER A 252 -27.22 1.03 0.82
C SER A 252 -26.65 -0.26 0.21
N VAL A 253 -27.44 -1.33 0.21
CA VAL A 253 -27.10 -2.59 -0.49
C VAL A 253 -26.80 -2.33 -1.97
N GLY A 254 -27.54 -1.40 -2.60
CA GLY A 254 -27.29 -1.00 -3.97
C GLY A 254 -25.90 -0.39 -4.17
N THR A 255 -25.45 0.45 -3.23
CA THR A 255 -24.08 1.03 -3.25
C THR A 255 -23.02 -0.06 -3.13
N PHE A 256 -23.19 -1.01 -2.19
CA PHE A 256 -22.29 -2.17 -2.07
C PHE A 256 -22.16 -2.96 -3.38
N LEU A 257 -23.29 -3.19 -4.08
CA LEU A 257 -23.28 -3.90 -5.36
C LEU A 257 -22.62 -3.06 -6.48
N LYS A 258 -22.86 -1.75 -6.53
CA LYS A 258 -22.22 -0.85 -7.50
C LYS A 258 -20.71 -0.77 -7.31
N MET A 259 -20.25 -0.86 -6.07
CA MET A 259 -18.81 -0.88 -5.76
C MET A 259 -18.10 -2.17 -6.18
N LEU A 260 -18.83 -3.20 -6.69
CA LEU A 260 -18.19 -4.40 -7.27
C LEU A 260 -17.49 -4.15 -8.59
N LEU A 261 -18.02 -3.25 -9.39
CA LEU A 261 -17.52 -2.93 -10.73
C LEU A 261 -17.45 -1.41 -10.89
N PRO A 262 -16.59 -0.91 -11.77
CA PRO A 262 -16.55 0.51 -12.10
C PRO A 262 -17.78 0.89 -12.92
N VAL A 263 -18.91 1.08 -12.25
CA VAL A 263 -20.18 1.48 -12.86
C VAL A 263 -20.52 2.92 -12.48
N ARG A 264 -21.17 3.63 -13.39
CA ARG A 264 -21.62 5.00 -13.17
C ARG A 264 -22.49 5.14 -11.91
N GLY A 265 -22.23 6.20 -11.16
CA GLY A 265 -23.13 6.69 -10.13
C GLY A 265 -24.41 7.26 -10.73
N SER A 266 -25.52 7.22 -10.00
CA SER A 266 -26.79 7.81 -10.43
C SER A 266 -26.72 9.34 -10.37
N GLY A 267 -26.80 9.99 -11.53
CA GLY A 267 -26.92 11.44 -11.64
C GLY A 267 -25.61 12.25 -11.51
N SER A 268 -24.46 11.59 -11.53
CA SER A 268 -23.14 12.23 -11.59
C SER A 268 -22.31 11.63 -12.73
N ASP A 269 -21.31 12.37 -13.16
CA ASP A 269 -20.36 11.94 -14.18
C ASP A 269 -19.27 11.02 -13.62
N TYR A 270 -19.28 10.77 -12.33
CA TYR A 270 -18.32 9.98 -11.59
C TYR A 270 -18.89 8.61 -11.20
N TYR A 271 -18.00 7.67 -10.95
CA TYR A 271 -18.38 6.40 -10.34
C TYR A 271 -18.89 6.59 -8.92
N GLU A 272 -19.67 5.61 -8.45
CA GLU A 272 -20.12 5.59 -7.05
C GLU A 272 -18.89 5.55 -6.13
N GLY A 273 -18.78 6.48 -5.19
CA GLY A 273 -17.63 6.63 -4.30
C GLY A 273 -16.35 7.10 -5.01
N ASN A 274 -15.20 6.89 -4.37
CA ASN A 274 -13.87 7.12 -4.94
C ASN A 274 -13.26 5.79 -5.36
N THR A 275 -13.00 5.59 -6.63
CA THR A 275 -12.37 4.40 -7.18
C THR A 275 -10.93 4.67 -7.56
N LEU A 276 -10.07 3.70 -7.31
CA LEU A 276 -8.69 3.66 -7.80
C LEU A 276 -8.40 2.24 -8.23
N GLY A 277 -7.84 2.06 -9.39
CA GLY A 277 -7.45 0.75 -9.89
C GLY A 277 -6.19 0.79 -10.72
N SER A 278 -5.76 -0.40 -11.15
CA SER A 278 -4.71 -0.54 -12.15
C SER A 278 -5.02 -1.68 -13.11
N TRP A 279 -4.60 -1.50 -14.36
CA TRP A 279 -4.33 -2.59 -15.27
C TRP A 279 -2.94 -3.11 -14.98
N ASP A 280 -2.82 -4.42 -14.80
CA ASP A 280 -1.56 -5.06 -14.47
C ASP A 280 -1.17 -6.06 -15.55
N VAL A 281 0.06 -5.94 -16.01
CA VAL A 281 0.66 -6.87 -16.98
C VAL A 281 2.03 -7.30 -16.45
N MET A 282 2.27 -8.60 -16.39
CA MET A 282 3.56 -9.15 -15.97
C MET A 282 3.98 -10.30 -16.89
N ALA A 283 5.12 -10.16 -17.52
CA ALA A 283 5.80 -11.26 -18.22
C ALA A 283 6.87 -11.85 -17.29
N THR A 284 6.82 -13.16 -17.09
CA THR A 284 7.76 -13.91 -16.26
C THR A 284 8.52 -14.91 -17.13
N TYR A 285 9.85 -14.83 -17.18
CA TYR A 285 10.68 -15.73 -17.93
C TYR A 285 11.61 -16.53 -16.99
N LYS A 286 11.51 -17.84 -17.05
CA LYS A 286 12.33 -18.77 -16.27
C LYS A 286 13.51 -19.25 -17.11
N LEU A 287 14.70 -18.88 -16.68
CA LEU A 287 15.95 -19.34 -17.28
C LEU A 287 16.26 -20.81 -16.90
N ARG A 288 17.09 -21.49 -17.72
CA ARG A 288 17.66 -22.77 -17.33
C ARG A 288 18.46 -22.57 -16.04
N GLY A 289 18.22 -23.42 -15.03
CA GLY A 289 18.82 -23.25 -13.70
C GLY A 289 17.94 -22.52 -12.67
N GLY A 290 16.72 -22.09 -13.05
CA GLY A 290 15.71 -21.61 -12.11
C GLY A 290 15.75 -20.12 -11.79
N THR A 291 16.67 -19.36 -12.36
CA THR A 291 16.66 -17.88 -12.30
C THR A 291 15.43 -17.34 -13.01
N VAL A 292 14.79 -16.33 -12.44
CA VAL A 292 13.56 -15.73 -12.95
C VAL A 292 13.81 -14.25 -13.30
N LEU A 293 13.36 -13.87 -14.48
CA LEU A 293 13.27 -12.48 -14.93
C LEU A 293 11.81 -12.11 -15.06
N LYS A 294 11.45 -10.90 -14.60
CA LYS A 294 10.10 -10.36 -14.80
C LYS A 294 10.19 -8.99 -15.44
N ALA A 295 9.24 -8.69 -16.31
CA ALA A 295 8.96 -7.34 -16.77
C ALA A 295 7.48 -7.05 -16.47
N TYR A 296 7.18 -5.90 -15.90
CA TYR A 296 5.82 -5.57 -15.48
C TYR A 296 5.44 -4.12 -15.71
N LEU A 297 4.15 -3.92 -15.83
CA LEU A 297 3.47 -2.64 -15.88
C LEU A 297 2.26 -2.68 -14.93
N GLN A 298 2.15 -1.70 -14.05
CA GLN A 298 0.90 -1.33 -13.39
C GLN A 298 0.46 0.03 -13.94
N LYS A 299 -0.70 0.12 -14.55
CA LYS A 299 -1.23 1.34 -15.16
C LYS A 299 -2.44 1.82 -14.37
N PRO A 300 -2.33 2.97 -13.66
CA PRO A 300 -3.40 3.47 -12.80
C PRO A 300 -4.62 3.92 -13.60
N TRP A 301 -5.77 3.93 -12.94
CA TRP A 301 -6.99 4.53 -13.43
C TRP A 301 -7.94 4.85 -12.26
N GLU A 302 -8.74 5.89 -12.40
CA GLU A 302 -9.80 6.26 -11.46
C GLU A 302 -11.17 6.14 -12.09
N ASP A 303 -11.28 6.45 -13.39
CA ASP A 303 -12.52 6.41 -14.15
C ASP A 303 -12.32 5.91 -15.60
N GLY A 304 -13.29 6.18 -16.46
CA GLY A 304 -13.32 5.73 -17.85
C GLY A 304 -12.14 6.23 -18.69
N SER A 305 -11.59 7.40 -18.39
CA SER A 305 -10.44 7.96 -19.10
C SER A 305 -9.17 7.13 -18.86
N GLY A 306 -8.87 6.82 -17.61
CA GLY A 306 -7.75 5.96 -17.22
C GLY A 306 -7.95 4.51 -17.63
N ILE A 307 -9.17 3.95 -17.48
CA ILE A 307 -9.53 2.61 -17.96
C ILE A 307 -9.29 2.51 -19.48
N GLY A 308 -9.60 3.56 -20.24
CA GLY A 308 -9.38 3.66 -21.68
C GLY A 308 -7.94 4.04 -22.10
N TRP A 309 -7.00 4.07 -21.16
CA TRP A 309 -5.58 4.36 -21.42
C TRP A 309 -5.29 5.78 -21.94
N GLN A 310 -6.14 6.75 -21.59
CA GLN A 310 -5.93 8.16 -22.01
C GLN A 310 -4.85 8.86 -21.18
N ASN A 311 -4.35 8.25 -20.11
CA ASN A 311 -3.34 8.77 -19.21
C ASN A 311 -1.88 8.50 -19.66
N GLY A 312 -1.65 8.37 -20.97
CA GLY A 312 -0.32 8.35 -21.57
C GLY A 312 0.60 7.27 -20.99
N PHE A 313 1.77 7.67 -20.52
CA PHE A 313 2.77 6.78 -19.92
C PHE A 313 2.62 6.57 -18.42
N ASP A 314 1.58 7.12 -17.79
CA ASP A 314 1.38 6.92 -16.36
C ASP A 314 1.39 5.44 -16.00
N GLY A 315 2.11 5.13 -14.93
CA GLY A 315 2.25 3.77 -14.41
C GLY A 315 3.58 3.50 -13.71
N VAL A 316 3.69 2.29 -13.20
CA VAL A 316 4.93 1.69 -12.70
C VAL A 316 5.42 0.68 -13.73
N TRP A 317 6.57 0.94 -14.32
CA TRP A 317 7.24 0.13 -15.32
C TRP A 317 8.47 -0.51 -14.69
N GLY A 318 8.49 -1.82 -14.54
CA GLY A 318 9.54 -2.49 -13.78
C GLY A 318 10.16 -3.69 -14.45
N LEU A 319 11.42 -3.92 -14.08
CA LEU A 319 12.18 -5.13 -14.37
C LEU A 319 12.64 -5.75 -13.06
N GLU A 320 12.49 -7.05 -12.91
CA GLU A 320 12.93 -7.80 -11.73
C GLU A 320 13.78 -8.99 -12.13
N TYR A 321 14.86 -9.19 -11.40
CA TYR A 321 15.72 -10.36 -11.43
C TYR A 321 15.62 -11.09 -10.09
N GLN A 322 15.47 -12.42 -10.14
CA GLN A 322 15.51 -13.30 -8.97
C GLN A 322 16.45 -14.48 -9.27
N SER A 323 17.52 -14.60 -8.51
CA SER A 323 18.42 -15.75 -8.58
C SER A 323 17.75 -17.00 -7.98
N SER A 324 18.05 -18.16 -8.56
CA SER A 324 17.76 -19.45 -7.93
C SER A 324 18.65 -19.73 -6.72
N ASP A 325 19.85 -19.17 -6.70
CA ASP A 325 20.79 -19.23 -5.57
C ASP A 325 20.52 -18.08 -4.60
N LYS A 326 19.96 -18.40 -3.42
CA LYS A 326 19.67 -17.42 -2.38
C LYS A 326 20.91 -16.96 -1.61
N SER A 327 22.02 -17.67 -1.71
CA SER A 327 23.31 -17.30 -1.13
C SER A 327 24.16 -16.42 -2.04
N ALA A 328 23.71 -16.14 -3.27
CA ALA A 328 24.43 -15.29 -4.20
C ALA A 328 24.63 -13.88 -3.65
N ILE A 329 25.74 -13.27 -4.01
CA ILE A 329 26.05 -11.87 -3.64
C ILE A 329 24.91 -10.97 -4.08
N VAL A 330 24.33 -11.16 -5.27
CA VAL A 330 23.09 -10.55 -5.72
C VAL A 330 22.08 -11.66 -5.98
N ASN A 331 21.04 -11.77 -5.15
CA ASN A 331 19.99 -12.77 -5.29
C ASN A 331 18.64 -12.20 -5.73
N GLY A 332 18.49 -10.87 -5.69
CA GLY A 332 17.33 -10.16 -6.19
C GLY A 332 17.71 -8.75 -6.63
N ALA A 333 17.09 -8.26 -7.69
CA ALA A 333 17.20 -6.88 -8.13
C ALA A 333 15.90 -6.42 -8.79
N VAL A 334 15.54 -5.15 -8.57
CA VAL A 334 14.40 -4.47 -9.19
C VAL A 334 14.86 -3.11 -9.68
N VAL A 335 14.38 -2.70 -10.84
CA VAL A 335 14.51 -1.33 -11.35
C VAL A 335 13.15 -0.89 -11.88
N GLU A 336 12.68 0.28 -11.48
CA GLU A 336 11.39 0.82 -11.86
C GLU A 336 11.51 2.26 -12.35
N TYR A 337 10.74 2.57 -13.38
CA TYR A 337 10.37 3.92 -13.77
C TYR A 337 8.92 4.17 -13.39
N ILE A 338 8.66 5.24 -12.67
CA ILE A 338 7.34 5.62 -12.18
C ILE A 338 6.96 6.97 -12.77
N ASP A 339 5.76 7.04 -13.34
CA ASP A 339 5.18 8.29 -13.85
C ASP A 339 3.70 8.38 -13.49
N PHE A 340 3.28 9.46 -12.84
CA PHE A 340 1.91 9.81 -12.48
C PHE A 340 1.61 11.25 -12.88
N THR A 341 2.22 11.75 -13.96
CA THR A 341 2.15 13.18 -14.30
C THR A 341 1.09 13.52 -15.32
N ASN A 342 0.60 12.55 -16.10
CA ASN A 342 -0.38 12.80 -17.14
C ASN A 342 -1.80 12.91 -16.57
N GLN A 343 -2.25 11.94 -15.77
CA GLN A 343 -3.56 11.91 -15.11
C GLN A 343 -4.71 12.22 -16.07
N SER A 344 -4.67 11.63 -17.28
CA SER A 344 -5.65 11.82 -18.37
C SER A 344 -5.81 13.30 -18.81
N GLY A 345 -4.76 14.12 -18.63
CA GLY A 345 -4.74 15.54 -18.97
C GLY A 345 -5.36 16.44 -17.88
N PRO A 346 -5.22 17.77 -18.03
CA PRO A 346 -5.59 18.72 -16.98
C PRO A 346 -7.09 19.09 -16.95
N LEU A 347 -7.86 18.69 -17.96
CA LEU A 347 -9.23 19.15 -18.14
C LEU A 347 -10.23 18.00 -17.97
N HIS A 348 -11.28 18.27 -17.21
CA HIS A 348 -12.51 17.50 -17.29
C HIS A 348 -13.25 17.91 -18.56
N TRP A 349 -13.52 16.94 -19.43
CA TRP A 349 -14.23 17.17 -20.68
C TRP A 349 -15.53 16.37 -20.72
N TYR A 350 -16.61 17.06 -21.08
CA TYR A 350 -17.93 16.46 -21.22
C TYR A 350 -18.21 16.24 -22.71
N PRO A 351 -18.42 14.99 -23.18
CA PRO A 351 -18.70 14.72 -24.59
C PRO A 351 -19.89 15.49 -25.17
N GLY A 352 -20.87 15.85 -24.33
CA GLY A 352 -22.01 16.69 -24.72
C GLY A 352 -21.63 18.10 -25.17
N ASP A 353 -20.47 18.62 -24.75
CA ASP A 353 -19.94 19.92 -25.15
C ASP A 353 -19.30 19.90 -26.55
N ALA A 354 -19.07 18.71 -27.11
CA ALA A 354 -18.47 18.50 -28.41
C ALA A 354 -19.39 17.62 -29.30
N PRO A 355 -20.33 18.22 -30.06
CA PRO A 355 -21.22 17.49 -30.91
C PRO A 355 -20.46 16.61 -31.94
N GLY A 356 -20.94 15.41 -32.18
CA GLY A 356 -20.32 14.42 -33.07
C GLY A 356 -19.32 13.47 -32.42
N THR A 357 -19.06 13.58 -31.11
CA THR A 357 -18.30 12.58 -30.37
C THR A 357 -19.12 11.32 -30.15
N ASN A 358 -18.47 10.15 -30.25
CA ASN A 358 -19.07 8.85 -29.94
C ASN A 358 -18.82 8.43 -28.51
N LEU A 359 -18.20 9.28 -27.66
CA LEU A 359 -17.94 8.98 -26.26
C LEU A 359 -19.24 9.01 -25.45
N PRO A 360 -19.35 8.20 -24.39
CA PRO A 360 -20.47 8.28 -23.47
C PRO A 360 -20.59 9.68 -22.85
N SER A 361 -21.80 10.09 -22.48
CA SER A 361 -22.06 11.39 -21.83
C SER A 361 -21.61 11.38 -20.37
N HIS A 362 -20.31 11.39 -20.11
CA HIS A 362 -19.69 11.51 -18.78
C HIS A 362 -18.37 12.26 -18.91
N ALA A 363 -17.89 12.84 -17.83
CA ALA A 363 -16.61 13.53 -17.80
C ALA A 363 -15.46 12.58 -18.11
N THR A 364 -14.47 13.10 -18.84
CA THR A 364 -13.21 12.41 -19.13
C THR A 364 -12.04 13.34 -18.82
N GLY A 365 -10.90 12.75 -18.49
CA GLY A 365 -9.70 13.50 -18.14
C GLY A 365 -9.73 14.09 -16.73
N GLY A 366 -8.63 14.71 -16.34
CA GLY A 366 -8.47 15.36 -15.04
C GLY A 366 -8.46 14.40 -13.86
N ASP A 367 -7.95 13.17 -14.02
CA ASP A 367 -7.76 12.23 -12.91
C ASP A 367 -6.90 12.87 -11.81
N MET A 368 -7.13 12.49 -10.57
CA MET A 368 -6.37 12.98 -9.42
C MET A 368 -5.99 11.81 -8.51
N TYR A 369 -5.07 10.97 -8.98
CA TYR A 369 -4.70 9.75 -8.27
C TYR A 369 -4.48 9.97 -6.78
N TYR A 370 -5.13 9.14 -5.95
CA TYR A 370 -5.12 9.15 -4.49
C TYR A 370 -5.86 10.31 -3.82
N ASN A 371 -6.20 11.38 -4.54
CA ASN A 371 -7.03 12.47 -4.00
C ASN A 371 -8.50 12.28 -4.37
N ASN A 372 -9.39 12.76 -3.53
CA ASN A 372 -10.82 12.77 -3.79
C ASN A 372 -11.50 13.93 -3.07
N TYR A 373 -12.55 14.48 -3.66
CA TYR A 373 -13.28 15.61 -3.09
C TYR A 373 -14.54 15.19 -2.31
N GLN A 374 -14.90 13.91 -2.27
CA GLN A 374 -16.07 13.39 -1.55
C GLN A 374 -15.67 12.57 -0.32
N SER A 375 -14.56 11.85 -0.40
CA SER A 375 -14.03 10.99 0.65
C SER A 375 -12.69 11.54 1.15
N ASN A 376 -12.09 10.91 2.15
CA ASN A 376 -10.69 11.16 2.45
C ASN A 376 -9.81 10.69 1.30
N SER A 377 -8.59 11.23 1.19
CA SER A 377 -7.58 10.72 0.27
C SER A 377 -7.28 9.23 0.52
N TYR A 378 -6.64 8.57 -0.45
CA TYR A 378 -6.39 7.13 -0.46
C TYR A 378 -5.34 6.73 0.60
N MET A 379 -5.72 6.78 1.86
CA MET A 379 -4.85 6.56 3.02
C MET A 379 -5.57 5.85 4.16
N ASN A 380 -4.79 5.25 5.06
CA ASN A 380 -5.24 4.75 6.36
C ASN A 380 -4.22 5.15 7.42
N TYR A 381 -4.66 5.79 8.52
CA TYR A 381 -3.78 6.42 9.52
C TYR A 381 -2.73 7.37 8.88
N GLY A 382 -3.14 8.13 7.86
CA GLY A 382 -2.31 9.09 7.14
C GLY A 382 -1.31 8.50 6.16
N MET A 383 -1.08 7.18 6.17
CA MET A 383 -0.19 6.50 5.24
C MET A 383 -0.93 6.02 3.99
N SER A 384 -0.30 6.13 2.84
CA SER A 384 -0.82 5.63 1.56
C SER A 384 -1.18 4.15 1.64
N ILE A 385 -2.37 3.77 1.20
CA ILE A 385 -2.79 2.35 1.05
C ILE A 385 -2.06 1.73 -0.15
N GLY A 386 -1.88 2.50 -1.22
CA GLY A 386 -1.08 2.15 -2.38
C GLY A 386 0.39 2.56 -2.21
N THR A 387 1.07 2.76 -3.33
CA THR A 387 2.52 3.01 -3.34
C THR A 387 2.94 4.19 -2.46
N PRO A 388 3.95 4.02 -1.60
CA PRO A 388 4.54 5.12 -0.84
C PRO A 388 5.34 6.09 -1.72
N PHE A 389 5.52 5.81 -3.01
CA PHE A 389 6.22 6.68 -3.94
C PHE A 389 5.56 8.06 -4.04
N LEU A 390 4.24 8.13 -3.82
CA LEU A 390 3.49 9.35 -3.55
C LEU A 390 3.58 9.71 -2.06
N ARG A 391 3.98 10.95 -1.76
CA ARG A 391 4.16 11.43 -0.39
C ARG A 391 2.85 11.41 0.38
N SER A 392 2.76 10.54 1.37
CA SER A 392 1.54 10.32 2.16
C SER A 392 1.09 11.58 2.94
N PRO A 393 -0.22 11.79 3.14
CA PRO A 393 -0.74 12.93 3.91
C PRO A 393 -0.26 13.00 5.36
N LEU A 394 0.20 11.91 5.95
CA LEU A 394 0.86 11.91 7.27
C LEU A 394 1.97 12.97 7.38
N TYR A 395 2.71 13.21 6.31
CA TYR A 395 3.83 14.15 6.29
C TYR A 395 3.40 15.61 6.15
N ASN A 396 2.11 15.91 6.01
CA ASN A 396 1.56 17.25 5.91
C ASN A 396 1.35 17.84 7.32
N THR A 397 2.39 18.45 7.86
CA THR A 397 2.33 19.06 9.20
C THR A 397 1.42 20.28 9.29
N ASP A 398 0.95 20.81 8.17
CA ASP A 398 -0.10 21.83 8.09
C ASP A 398 -1.51 21.26 8.34
N GLY A 399 -1.63 19.94 8.53
CA GLY A 399 -2.89 19.24 8.77
C GLY A 399 -3.81 19.13 7.54
N TYR A 400 -3.26 19.29 6.34
CA TYR A 400 -3.99 19.08 5.09
C TYR A 400 -4.03 17.58 4.74
N MET A 401 -5.24 17.00 4.61
CA MET A 401 -5.46 15.56 4.49
C MET A 401 -5.48 15.06 3.04
N ALA A 402 -4.71 15.68 2.15
CA ALA A 402 -4.59 15.26 0.76
C ALA A 402 -3.13 15.11 0.33
N TYR A 403 -2.90 14.41 -0.78
CA TYR A 403 -1.59 14.34 -1.41
C TYR A 403 -1.29 15.67 -2.08
N VAL A 404 -0.29 16.38 -1.59
CA VAL A 404 0.14 17.69 -2.13
C VAL A 404 0.98 17.54 -3.39
N ASP A 405 1.54 16.35 -3.63
CA ASP A 405 2.23 15.94 -4.84
C ASP A 405 1.71 14.57 -5.26
N ASN A 406 0.60 14.52 -5.97
CA ASN A 406 0.14 13.28 -6.61
C ASN A 406 0.60 13.18 -8.08
N ARG A 407 1.13 14.27 -8.65
CA ARG A 407 1.81 14.27 -9.94
C ARG A 407 3.32 14.13 -9.71
N VAL A 408 3.79 12.88 -9.76
CA VAL A 408 5.19 12.53 -9.45
C VAL A 408 5.77 11.71 -10.58
N ARG A 409 7.05 11.91 -10.87
CA ARG A 409 7.84 11.11 -11.79
C ARG A 409 9.17 10.74 -11.14
N GLY A 410 9.69 9.55 -11.42
CA GLY A 410 11.00 9.18 -10.92
C GLY A 410 11.42 7.76 -11.20
N PHE A 411 12.46 7.34 -10.48
CA PHE A 411 13.07 6.02 -10.59
C PHE A 411 13.20 5.41 -9.20
N HIS A 412 13.09 4.10 -9.17
CA HIS A 412 13.36 3.29 -7.98
C HIS A 412 14.25 2.10 -8.37
N ALA A 413 15.15 1.73 -7.47
CA ALA A 413 15.95 0.52 -7.57
C ALA A 413 16.07 -0.17 -6.22
N GLY A 414 16.00 -1.49 -6.24
CA GLY A 414 16.20 -2.36 -5.08
C GLY A 414 17.13 -3.50 -5.42
N ILE A 415 18.06 -3.81 -4.53
CA ILE A 415 18.98 -4.93 -4.66
C ILE A 415 19.01 -5.70 -3.34
N SER A 416 19.02 -7.02 -3.40
CA SER A 416 19.24 -7.91 -2.25
C SER A 416 20.28 -8.97 -2.56
N GLY A 417 20.91 -9.45 -1.51
CA GLY A 417 21.89 -10.51 -1.64
C GLY A 417 22.41 -11.01 -0.29
N CYS A 418 23.44 -11.84 -0.36
CA CYS A 418 24.08 -12.40 0.81
C CYS A 418 25.59 -12.27 0.69
N VAL A 419 26.25 -11.76 1.73
CA VAL A 419 27.70 -11.69 1.84
C VAL A 419 28.14 -12.43 3.10
N GLY A 420 28.72 -13.61 2.91
CA GLY A 420 29.04 -14.51 4.02
C GLY A 420 27.78 -14.97 4.77
N CYS A 421 27.61 -14.51 6.01
CA CYS A 421 26.45 -14.84 6.87
C CYS A 421 25.48 -13.65 7.03
N ILE A 422 25.67 -12.58 6.25
CA ILE A 422 24.87 -11.35 6.33
C ILE A 422 24.05 -11.25 5.06
N ASP A 423 22.74 -11.26 5.22
CA ASP A 423 21.80 -10.84 4.19
C ASP A 423 21.76 -9.32 4.14
N TYR A 424 21.70 -8.75 2.95
CA TYR A 424 21.60 -7.30 2.80
C TYR A 424 20.50 -6.90 1.82
N ARG A 425 20.02 -5.66 1.98
CA ARG A 425 19.11 -4.99 1.05
C ARG A 425 19.51 -3.53 0.90
N LEU A 426 19.62 -3.10 -0.36
CA LEU A 426 19.87 -1.71 -0.73
C LEU A 426 18.67 -1.22 -1.55
N LEU A 427 18.09 -0.08 -1.15
CA LEU A 427 17.02 0.59 -1.87
C LEU A 427 17.45 2.01 -2.19
N GLY A 428 17.02 2.51 -3.35
CA GLY A 428 17.28 3.88 -3.76
C GLY A 428 16.19 4.41 -4.68
N SER A 429 15.86 5.69 -4.58
CA SER A 429 14.92 6.38 -5.47
C SER A 429 15.26 7.84 -5.66
N TYR A 430 14.90 8.33 -6.83
CA TYR A 430 14.82 9.76 -7.14
C TYR A 430 13.42 10.10 -7.59
N ARG A 431 12.86 11.18 -7.06
CA ARG A 431 11.48 11.61 -7.31
C ARG A 431 11.44 13.10 -7.61
N LYS A 432 10.52 13.47 -8.50
CA LYS A 432 10.20 14.86 -8.82
C LYS A 432 8.70 15.06 -8.78
N GLY A 433 8.25 15.94 -7.88
CA GLY A 433 6.84 16.28 -7.67
C GLY A 433 6.48 17.59 -8.37
N TYR A 434 5.27 17.63 -8.93
CA TYR A 434 4.75 18.74 -9.73
C TYR A 434 3.45 19.33 -9.13
N GLY A 435 3.16 19.01 -7.86
CA GLY A 435 1.89 19.35 -7.22
C GLY A 435 0.78 18.37 -7.55
N ASP A 436 -0.44 18.81 -7.40
CA ASP A 436 -1.63 18.07 -7.84
C ASP A 436 -2.29 18.74 -9.07
N GLY A 437 -3.38 18.15 -9.57
CA GLY A 437 -4.08 18.65 -10.75
C GLY A 437 -4.79 19.99 -10.53
N ARG A 438 -5.00 20.44 -9.28
CA ARG A 438 -5.70 21.68 -8.92
C ARG A 438 -4.79 22.73 -8.30
N ILE A 439 -3.75 22.29 -7.59
CA ILE A 439 -2.82 23.16 -6.86
C ILE A 439 -1.40 22.89 -7.40
N PRO A 440 -0.99 23.59 -8.46
CA PRO A 440 0.35 23.47 -8.98
C PRO A 440 1.36 24.03 -7.97
N THR A 441 2.56 23.48 -7.95
CA THR A 441 3.63 24.01 -7.12
C THR A 441 4.27 25.24 -7.79
N PHE A 442 4.79 26.19 -7.01
CA PHE A 442 5.60 27.30 -7.54
C PHE A 442 6.94 26.82 -8.10
N SER A 443 7.46 25.73 -7.57
CA SER A 443 8.68 25.06 -8.04
C SER A 443 8.50 23.56 -7.88
N THR A 444 9.12 22.78 -8.75
CA THR A 444 9.14 21.33 -8.62
C THR A 444 9.87 20.95 -7.33
N ARG A 445 9.35 19.95 -6.65
CA ARG A 445 9.99 19.36 -5.47
C ARG A 445 10.76 18.12 -5.91
N GLU A 446 11.99 18.00 -5.46
CA GLU A 446 12.84 16.86 -5.80
C GLU A 446 13.29 16.17 -4.52
N ASP A 447 13.50 14.86 -4.59
CA ASP A 447 13.93 14.08 -3.45
C ASP A 447 14.71 12.85 -3.87
N THR A 448 15.83 12.60 -3.21
CA THR A 448 16.60 11.38 -3.31
C THR A 448 16.57 10.66 -1.98
N SER A 449 16.16 9.39 -2.00
CA SER A 449 16.13 8.54 -0.80
C SER A 449 16.97 7.31 -1.01
N MET A 450 17.72 6.88 0.02
CA MET A 450 18.46 5.62 0.00
C MET A 450 18.37 4.91 1.36
N MET A 451 18.46 3.60 1.35
CA MET A 451 18.55 2.77 2.56
C MET A 451 19.43 1.55 2.32
N LEU A 452 20.29 1.27 3.30
CA LEU A 452 20.98 0.00 3.45
C LEU A 452 20.45 -0.72 4.69
N GLU A 453 20.06 -1.97 4.50
CA GLU A 453 19.70 -2.90 5.57
C GLU A 453 20.65 -4.08 5.56
N ALA A 454 21.07 -4.53 6.73
CA ALA A 454 21.80 -5.75 6.97
C ALA A 454 21.07 -6.61 8.01
N ALA A 455 21.01 -7.92 7.78
CA ALA A 455 20.41 -8.88 8.68
C ALA A 455 21.35 -10.06 8.90
N TRP A 456 21.57 -10.38 10.17
CA TRP A 456 22.44 -11.47 10.58
C TRP A 456 21.66 -12.50 11.41
N ALA A 457 21.57 -13.73 10.90
CA ALA A 457 21.05 -14.85 11.68
C ALA A 457 22.15 -15.30 12.66
N VAL A 458 21.88 -15.19 13.96
CA VAL A 458 22.87 -15.48 15.00
C VAL A 458 23.18 -16.98 15.03
N PRO A 459 24.42 -17.41 14.77
CA PRO A 459 24.78 -18.81 14.79
C PRO A 459 24.49 -19.44 16.16
N ARG A 460 24.04 -20.69 16.17
CA ARG A 460 23.75 -21.48 17.40
C ARG A 460 22.55 -21.02 18.21
N VAL A 461 21.84 -19.95 17.84
CA VAL A 461 20.58 -19.52 18.46
C VAL A 461 19.50 -19.52 17.39
N GLU A 462 18.82 -20.66 17.28
CA GLU A 462 17.77 -20.84 16.29
C GLU A 462 16.67 -19.76 16.48
N GLY A 463 16.25 -19.14 15.38
CA GLY A 463 15.22 -18.10 15.39
C GLY A 463 15.71 -16.70 15.72
N LEU A 464 16.93 -16.50 16.22
CA LEU A 464 17.43 -15.17 16.57
C LEU A 464 18.09 -14.48 15.38
N LYS A 465 17.65 -13.25 15.07
CA LYS A 465 18.23 -12.38 14.04
C LYS A 465 18.48 -10.99 14.59
N LEU A 466 19.58 -10.40 14.19
CA LEU A 466 19.89 -8.99 14.41
C LEU A 466 19.76 -8.27 13.07
N LYS A 467 19.08 -7.11 13.06
CA LYS A 467 18.95 -6.28 11.87
C LYS A 467 19.46 -4.86 12.17
N ALA A 468 20.10 -4.25 11.19
CA ALA A 468 20.52 -2.86 11.24
C ALA A 468 20.13 -2.18 9.93
N GLN A 469 19.67 -0.94 10.02
CA GLN A 469 19.28 -0.13 8.89
C GLN A 469 19.85 1.26 9.03
N VAL A 470 20.29 1.84 7.93
CA VAL A 470 20.63 3.25 7.81
C VAL A 470 19.95 3.78 6.55
N ALA A 471 19.36 4.95 6.64
CA ALA A 471 18.68 5.59 5.53
C ALA A 471 18.87 7.09 5.55
N PHE A 472 18.77 7.71 4.38
CA PHE A 472 18.73 9.15 4.26
C PHE A 472 17.78 9.58 3.15
N ASP A 473 17.23 10.78 3.32
CA ASP A 473 16.51 11.56 2.32
C ASP A 473 17.25 12.88 2.12
N ALA A 474 17.30 13.35 0.89
CA ALA A 474 17.87 14.65 0.53
C ALA A 474 16.99 15.31 -0.51
N GLY A 475 16.38 16.45 -0.15
CA GLY A 475 15.49 17.16 -1.06
C GLY A 475 14.39 17.96 -0.38
N SER A 476 13.37 18.32 -1.14
CA SER A 476 12.29 19.21 -0.70
C SER A 476 10.93 18.54 -0.50
N MET A 477 10.82 17.22 -0.75
CA MET A 477 9.57 16.46 -0.50
C MET A 477 9.51 15.92 0.94
N TYR A 478 10.61 15.31 1.41
CA TYR A 478 10.74 14.77 2.77
C TYR A 478 11.68 15.59 3.65
N GLY A 479 12.42 16.54 3.03
CA GLY A 479 13.50 17.28 3.68
C GLY A 479 14.80 16.47 3.76
N ASP A 480 15.88 17.13 4.21
CA ASP A 480 17.13 16.44 4.49
C ASP A 480 16.98 15.67 5.80
N ASN A 481 17.02 14.36 5.72
CA ASN A 481 16.76 13.48 6.85
C ASN A 481 17.73 12.29 6.84
N PHE A 482 18.28 11.97 7.98
CA PHE A 482 19.11 10.79 8.19
C PHE A 482 18.53 9.99 9.36
N GLY A 483 18.52 8.67 9.25
CA GLY A 483 18.07 7.82 10.34
C GLY A 483 18.73 6.45 10.34
N ALA A 484 18.73 5.86 11.51
CA ALA A 484 19.23 4.52 11.74
C ALA A 484 18.27 3.73 12.63
N MET A 485 18.21 2.42 12.44
CA MET A 485 17.38 1.52 13.23
C MET A 485 18.12 0.20 13.46
N ILE A 486 18.01 -0.31 14.67
CA ILE A 486 18.48 -1.65 15.04
C ILE A 486 17.29 -2.43 15.58
N SER A 487 17.18 -3.69 15.22
CA SER A 487 16.20 -4.59 15.80
C SER A 487 16.78 -5.98 16.11
N VAL A 488 16.21 -6.57 17.14
CA VAL A 488 16.44 -7.97 17.56
C VAL A 488 15.15 -8.71 17.35
N VAL A 489 15.19 -9.73 16.51
CA VAL A 489 14.02 -10.54 16.14
C VAL A 489 14.23 -11.96 16.64
N TYR A 490 13.27 -12.49 17.34
CA TYR A 490 13.24 -13.89 17.76
C TYR A 490 11.97 -14.56 17.26
N SER A 491 12.10 -15.61 16.47
CA SER A 491 10.99 -16.33 15.88
C SER A 491 11.08 -17.83 16.15
N GLY A 492 9.93 -18.47 16.25
CA GLY A 492 9.87 -19.91 16.49
C GLY A 492 8.47 -20.47 16.25
N GLN A 493 8.27 -21.73 16.63
CA GLN A 493 7.01 -22.42 16.46
C GLN A 493 6.66 -23.22 17.73
N PHE A 494 5.45 -23.00 18.25
CA PHE A 494 4.84 -23.87 19.23
C PHE A 494 4.26 -25.10 18.53
N LYS A 495 4.83 -26.27 18.79
CA LYS A 495 4.34 -27.55 18.26
C LYS A 495 3.44 -28.20 19.29
N PHE A 496 2.17 -28.40 18.99
CA PHE A 496 1.26 -29.14 19.84
C PHE A 496 1.45 -30.64 19.57
N LYS A 497 1.74 -31.41 20.64
CA LYS A 497 1.71 -32.87 20.52
C LYS A 497 0.27 -33.33 20.28
N ARG A 498 0.11 -34.26 19.37
CA ARG A 498 -1.16 -34.99 19.20
C ARG A 498 -1.48 -35.84 20.40
#